data_8578aaa572270065d87a7a24ddc526ce
#
_entry.id   8578aaa572270065d87a7a24ddc526ce
#
_cell.length_a   1.000
_cell.length_b   1.000
_cell.length_c   1.000
_cell.angle_alpha   90.00
_cell.angle_beta   90.00
_cell.angle_gamma   90.00
#
_symmetry.space_group_name_H-M   'P 1'
#
loop_
_entity.id
_entity.type
_entity.pdbx_description
1 polymer ?
#
loop_
_entity_poly.entity_id
_entity_poly.type
_entity_poly.pdbx_seq_one_letter_code
_entity_poly.pdbx_strand_id
1 'polypeptide(L)'
;APAAVLVAMCTTGTIGGCLQHVRRIGASTQVIGVDAAGSVLFGGTRGPRMLPGYGAGAVPDLSSDVTPDRIIRVPDEQAVIGARALTRAESILPGASGGAVIAALGQIADQLEQELGTGATVVVILHDSGPAYLETVYDDAWVEDNLKMDPAECERRVQQWAH
;
A
#
# COMPACT_ATOMS: atom_id res chain seq x y z
N ALA A 1 6.88 15.20 14.35
CA ALA A 1 6.51 13.85 13.91
C ALA A 1 5.39 13.97 12.88
N PRO A 2 5.30 13.07 11.87
CA PRO A 2 4.17 13.06 10.96
C PRO A 2 2.88 12.70 11.70
N ALA A 3 1.74 13.11 11.13
CA ALA A 3 0.43 12.77 11.70
C ALA A 3 0.06 11.30 11.45
N ALA A 4 0.45 10.77 10.27
CA ALA A 4 0.28 9.35 9.96
C ALA A 4 1.44 8.82 9.13
N VAL A 5 1.65 7.49 9.17
CA VAL A 5 2.55 6.75 8.29
C VAL A 5 1.84 5.51 7.75
N LEU A 6 1.89 5.31 6.43
CA LEU A 6 1.37 4.12 5.76
C LEU A 6 2.51 3.16 5.42
N VAL A 7 2.35 1.90 5.79
CA VAL A 7 3.39 0.86 5.67
C VAL A 7 2.80 -0.41 5.07
N ALA A 8 3.32 -0.88 3.95
CA ALA A 8 2.94 -2.19 3.41
C ALA A 8 3.41 -3.32 4.34
N MET A 9 2.55 -4.31 4.55
CA MET A 9 2.79 -5.42 5.48
C MET A 9 2.96 -6.74 4.74
N CYS A 10 4.02 -7.47 5.09
CA CYS A 10 4.23 -8.86 4.71
C CYS A 10 4.64 -9.67 5.95
N THR A 11 5.91 -9.62 6.36
CA THR A 11 6.41 -10.25 7.60
C THR A 11 6.08 -9.45 8.86
N THR A 12 5.53 -8.26 8.71
CA THR A 12 5.20 -7.27 9.75
C THR A 12 6.40 -6.63 10.47
N GLY A 13 7.63 -6.95 10.09
CA GLY A 13 8.83 -6.40 10.73
C GLY A 13 8.94 -4.87 10.61
N THR A 14 8.74 -4.31 9.41
CA THR A 14 8.83 -2.85 9.19
C THR A 14 7.78 -2.09 9.99
N ILE A 15 6.51 -2.51 9.89
CA ILE A 15 5.43 -1.83 10.64
C ILE A 15 5.59 -2.00 12.14
N GLY A 16 6.05 -3.16 12.60
CA GLY A 16 6.38 -3.40 14.02
C GLY A 16 7.44 -2.43 14.52
N GLY A 17 8.50 -2.21 13.72
CA GLY A 17 9.53 -1.22 14.04
C GLY A 17 9.00 0.21 14.11
N CYS A 18 8.12 0.60 13.17
CA CYS A 18 7.46 1.92 13.20
C CYS A 18 6.61 2.10 14.46
N LEU A 19 5.78 1.11 14.81
CA LEU A 19 4.95 1.13 16.01
C LEU A 19 5.78 1.24 17.28
N GLN A 20 6.84 0.44 17.41
CA GLN A 20 7.74 0.49 18.57
C GLN A 20 8.39 1.87 18.70
N HIS A 21 8.84 2.45 17.57
CA HIS A 21 9.47 3.77 17.59
C HIS A 21 8.48 4.86 18.02
N VAL A 22 7.29 4.91 17.41
CA VAL A 22 6.25 5.88 17.74
C VAL A 22 5.87 5.82 19.21
N ARG A 23 5.67 4.61 19.74
CA ARG A 23 5.38 4.39 21.17
C ARG A 23 6.53 4.86 22.07
N ARG A 24 7.78 4.51 21.71
CA ARG A 24 8.97 4.87 22.48
C ARG A 24 9.16 6.38 22.64
N ILE A 25 8.87 7.16 21.59
CA ILE A 25 9.00 8.62 21.62
C ILE A 25 7.74 9.35 22.10
N GLY A 26 6.68 8.63 22.42
CA GLY A 26 5.40 9.19 22.85
C GLY A 26 4.71 10.05 21.78
N ALA A 27 4.94 9.76 20.49
CA ALA A 27 4.30 10.50 19.41
C ALA A 27 2.86 10.02 19.18
N SER A 28 1.99 10.93 18.71
CA SER A 28 0.60 10.64 18.34
C SER A 28 0.44 10.19 16.88
N THR A 29 1.53 9.85 16.20
CA THR A 29 1.53 9.39 14.80
C THR A 29 0.69 8.13 14.65
N GLN A 30 -0.32 8.16 13.78
CA GLN A 30 -1.06 6.96 13.38
C GLN A 30 -0.18 6.06 12.51
N VAL A 31 -0.09 4.78 12.82
CA VAL A 31 0.64 3.78 12.02
C VAL A 31 -0.38 2.89 11.31
N ILE A 32 -0.52 3.10 10.01
CA ILE A 32 -1.54 2.47 9.17
C ILE A 32 -0.89 1.35 8.36
N GLY A 33 -1.37 0.12 8.54
CA GLY A 33 -0.92 -1.04 7.79
C GLY A 33 -1.65 -1.18 6.46
N VAL A 34 -0.90 -1.42 5.39
CA VAL A 34 -1.44 -1.74 4.07
C VAL A 34 -1.24 -3.22 3.79
N ASP A 35 -2.33 -3.93 3.60
CA ASP A 35 -2.38 -5.38 3.42
C ASP A 35 -3.02 -5.74 2.08
N ALA A 36 -2.72 -6.92 1.54
CA ALA A 36 -3.38 -7.40 0.34
C ALA A 36 -4.79 -7.92 0.64
N ALA A 37 -5.74 -7.72 -0.27
CA ALA A 37 -7.12 -8.19 -0.12
C ALA A 37 -7.21 -9.70 0.13
N GLY A 38 -6.30 -10.51 -0.45
CA GLY A 38 -6.23 -11.97 -0.23
C GLY A 38 -5.26 -12.41 0.88
N SER A 39 -4.82 -11.52 1.76
CA SER A 39 -3.91 -11.80 2.87
C SER A 39 -4.65 -12.38 4.08
N VAL A 40 -3.96 -13.24 4.83
CA VAL A 40 -4.47 -13.81 6.09
C VAL A 40 -4.06 -13.02 7.34
N LEU A 41 -3.32 -11.91 7.18
CA LEU A 41 -2.90 -11.08 8.30
C LEU A 41 -4.12 -10.47 9.01
N PHE A 42 -4.03 -10.38 10.34
CA PHE A 42 -5.01 -9.66 11.17
C PHE A 42 -6.47 -10.02 10.86
N GLY A 43 -6.76 -11.32 10.74
CA GLY A 43 -8.11 -11.81 10.47
C GLY A 43 -8.58 -11.64 9.04
N GLY A 44 -7.68 -11.41 8.10
CA GLY A 44 -7.98 -11.39 6.67
C GLY A 44 -8.35 -12.77 6.11
N THR A 45 -9.04 -12.78 4.99
CA THR A 45 -9.47 -14.00 4.31
C THR A 45 -8.50 -14.34 3.19
N ARG A 46 -8.01 -15.60 3.18
CA ARG A 46 -7.12 -16.09 2.13
C ARG A 46 -7.79 -15.98 0.76
N GLY A 47 -7.09 -15.36 -0.18
CA GLY A 47 -7.52 -15.22 -1.56
C GLY A 47 -6.34 -15.17 -2.55
N PRO A 48 -6.62 -15.03 -3.85
CA PRO A 48 -5.60 -14.82 -4.87
C PRO A 48 -4.78 -13.56 -4.57
N ARG A 49 -3.48 -13.65 -4.82
CA ARG A 49 -2.53 -12.53 -4.74
C ARG A 49 -1.45 -12.77 -5.78
N MET A 50 -1.31 -11.86 -6.73
CA MET A 50 -0.36 -11.97 -7.84
C MET A 50 0.89 -11.11 -7.59
N LEU A 51 0.76 -10.03 -6.80
CA LEU A 51 1.83 -9.09 -6.55
C LEU A 51 2.57 -9.40 -5.24
N PRO A 52 3.91 -9.35 -5.23
CA PRO A 52 4.72 -9.54 -4.03
C PRO A 52 4.85 -8.24 -3.20
N GLY A 53 5.44 -8.38 -2.02
CA GLY A 53 5.87 -7.26 -1.18
C GLY A 53 4.81 -6.76 -0.20
N TYR A 54 3.55 -7.17 -0.32
CA TYR A 54 2.50 -6.89 0.65
C TYR A 54 1.53 -8.09 0.75
N GLY A 55 0.95 -8.27 1.93
CA GLY A 55 0.12 -9.42 2.26
C GLY A 55 0.92 -10.69 2.56
N ALA A 56 0.31 -11.61 3.28
CA ALA A 56 0.86 -12.91 3.64
C ALA A 56 -0.14 -14.06 3.44
N GLY A 57 0.39 -15.22 3.05
CA GLY A 57 -0.38 -16.46 2.94
C GLY A 57 -0.38 -17.31 4.22
N ALA A 58 0.46 -16.96 5.19
CA ALA A 58 0.50 -17.51 6.54
C ALA A 58 0.75 -16.38 7.53
N VAL A 59 0.25 -16.53 8.75
CA VAL A 59 0.47 -15.53 9.80
C VAL A 59 1.92 -15.66 10.29
N PRO A 60 2.76 -14.61 10.15
CA PRO A 60 4.13 -14.65 10.62
C PRO A 60 4.19 -14.54 12.15
N ASP A 61 5.16 -15.19 12.79
CA ASP A 61 5.36 -15.08 14.24
C ASP A 61 5.60 -13.64 14.70
N LEU A 62 6.28 -12.83 13.85
CA LEU A 62 6.51 -11.41 14.11
C LEU A 62 5.23 -10.56 14.23
N SER A 63 4.08 -11.09 13.78
CA SER A 63 2.80 -10.36 13.85
C SER A 63 2.15 -10.37 15.23
N SER A 64 2.59 -11.22 16.15
CA SER A 64 1.95 -11.43 17.46
C SER A 64 1.86 -10.15 18.30
N ASP A 65 2.88 -9.31 18.25
CA ASP A 65 2.97 -8.07 19.03
C ASP A 65 2.75 -6.80 18.18
N VAL A 66 2.29 -6.97 16.94
CA VAL A 66 2.03 -5.88 15.99
C VAL A 66 0.55 -5.54 15.98
N THR A 67 0.22 -4.33 16.37
CA THR A 67 -1.17 -3.83 16.37
C THR A 67 -1.19 -2.47 15.67
N PRO A 68 -1.40 -2.44 14.33
CA PRO A 68 -1.58 -1.20 13.59
C PRO A 68 -2.81 -0.44 14.08
N ASP A 69 -2.77 0.90 14.03
CA ASP A 69 -3.92 1.73 14.38
C ASP A 69 -5.08 1.53 13.39
N ARG A 70 -4.74 1.22 12.13
CA ARG A 70 -5.70 0.91 11.06
C ARG A 70 -5.08 -0.05 10.06
N ILE A 71 -5.91 -0.85 9.38
CA ILE A 71 -5.50 -1.75 8.29
C ILE A 71 -6.36 -1.46 7.07
N ILE A 72 -5.69 -1.17 5.94
CA ILE A 72 -6.33 -0.97 4.65
C ILE A 72 -5.97 -2.16 3.75
N ARG A 73 -6.98 -2.84 3.20
CA ARG A 73 -6.77 -3.95 2.28
C ARG A 73 -6.90 -3.49 0.83
N VAL A 74 -5.85 -3.75 0.05
CA VAL A 74 -5.71 -3.28 -1.33
C VAL A 74 -5.66 -4.48 -2.26
N PRO A 75 -6.59 -4.59 -3.24
CA PRO A 75 -6.51 -5.56 -4.33
C PRO A 75 -5.33 -5.27 -5.27
N ASP A 76 -4.85 -6.31 -5.96
CA ASP A 76 -3.67 -6.21 -6.84
C ASP A 76 -3.87 -5.19 -7.98
N GLU A 77 -5.06 -5.10 -8.57
CA GLU A 77 -5.36 -4.12 -9.61
C GLU A 77 -5.27 -2.67 -9.12
N GLN A 78 -5.64 -2.41 -7.88
CA GLN A 78 -5.51 -1.08 -7.29
C GLN A 78 -4.05 -0.74 -6.99
N ALA A 79 -3.24 -1.72 -6.61
CA ALA A 79 -1.80 -1.52 -6.43
C ALA A 79 -1.11 -1.16 -7.76
N VAL A 80 -1.48 -1.78 -8.88
CA VAL A 80 -1.00 -1.40 -10.22
C VAL A 80 -1.37 0.05 -10.53
N ILE A 81 -2.63 0.43 -10.32
CA ILE A 81 -3.09 1.80 -10.58
C ILE A 81 -2.33 2.80 -9.71
N GLY A 82 -2.19 2.54 -8.42
CA GLY A 82 -1.45 3.42 -7.51
C GLY A 82 0.02 3.58 -7.91
N ALA A 83 0.70 2.51 -8.35
CA ALA A 83 2.08 2.57 -8.80
C ALA A 83 2.23 3.43 -10.06
N ARG A 84 1.37 3.21 -11.06
CA ARG A 84 1.39 3.96 -12.31
C ARG A 84 0.96 5.42 -12.13
N ALA A 85 0.00 5.68 -11.23
CA ALA A 85 -0.45 7.04 -10.91
C ALA A 85 0.67 7.86 -10.25
N LEU A 86 1.38 7.27 -9.26
CA LEU A 86 2.54 7.94 -8.66
C LEU A 86 3.64 8.22 -9.68
N THR A 87 3.90 7.26 -10.58
CA THR A 87 4.89 7.44 -11.64
C THR A 87 4.51 8.61 -12.55
N ARG A 88 3.23 8.74 -12.89
CA ARG A 88 2.72 9.81 -13.75
C ARG A 88 2.76 11.18 -13.07
N ALA A 89 2.34 11.24 -11.81
CA ALA A 89 2.21 12.50 -11.07
C ALA A 89 3.57 13.03 -10.59
N GLU A 90 4.42 12.14 -10.07
CA GLU A 90 5.63 12.53 -9.34
C GLU A 90 6.93 12.03 -9.99
N SER A 91 6.86 11.29 -11.11
CA SER A 91 8.02 10.68 -11.75
C SER A 91 8.80 9.70 -10.85
N ILE A 92 8.12 9.13 -9.86
CA ILE A 92 8.64 8.10 -8.97
C ILE A 92 8.10 6.76 -9.44
N LEU A 93 9.00 5.82 -9.76
CA LEU A 93 8.67 4.46 -10.20
C LEU A 93 8.75 3.49 -8.99
N PRO A 94 7.65 3.26 -8.26
CA PRO A 94 7.67 2.36 -7.10
C PRO A 94 7.52 0.89 -7.51
N GLY A 95 7.85 -0.02 -6.59
CA GLY A 95 7.45 -1.42 -6.71
C GLY A 95 5.96 -1.65 -6.37
N ALA A 96 5.52 -2.90 -6.45
CA ALA A 96 4.12 -3.30 -6.25
C ALA A 96 3.57 -2.87 -4.88
N SER A 97 4.34 -3.08 -3.81
CA SER A 97 3.95 -2.69 -2.45
C SER A 97 3.85 -1.17 -2.27
N GLY A 98 4.71 -0.40 -2.96
CA GLY A 98 4.62 1.06 -3.03
C GLY A 98 3.32 1.50 -3.70
N GLY A 99 2.94 0.86 -4.81
CA GLY A 99 1.66 1.09 -5.46
C GLY A 99 0.46 0.81 -4.56
N ALA A 100 0.53 -0.27 -3.77
CA ALA A 100 -0.51 -0.60 -2.80
C ALA A 100 -0.62 0.49 -1.71
N VAL A 101 0.50 1.04 -1.22
CA VAL A 101 0.48 2.12 -0.23
C VAL A 101 -0.14 3.40 -0.80
N ILE A 102 0.17 3.74 -2.05
CA ILE A 102 -0.45 4.88 -2.73
C ILE A 102 -1.96 4.65 -2.91
N ALA A 103 -2.37 3.46 -3.36
CA ALA A 103 -3.79 3.13 -3.49
C ALA A 103 -4.53 3.20 -2.13
N ALA A 104 -3.90 2.72 -1.06
CA ALA A 104 -4.46 2.83 0.29
C ALA A 104 -4.62 4.29 0.72
N LEU A 105 -3.62 5.15 0.44
CA LEU A 105 -3.71 6.58 0.74
C LEU A 105 -4.94 7.20 0.08
N GLY A 106 -5.16 6.94 -1.21
CA GLY A 106 -6.32 7.49 -1.90
C GLY A 106 -7.66 6.98 -1.39
N GLN A 107 -7.74 5.74 -0.88
CA GLN A 107 -8.97 5.25 -0.26
C GLN A 107 -9.36 6.01 1.01
N ILE A 108 -8.39 6.59 1.72
CA ILE A 108 -8.61 7.18 3.05
C ILE A 108 -8.19 8.66 3.14
N ALA A 109 -7.78 9.28 2.03
CA ALA A 109 -7.25 10.65 2.05
C ALA A 109 -8.22 11.66 2.69
N ASP A 110 -9.47 11.69 2.23
CA ASP A 110 -10.50 12.59 2.75
C ASP A 110 -10.78 12.33 4.24
N GLN A 111 -10.79 11.06 4.64
CA GLN A 111 -10.99 10.69 6.03
C GLN A 111 -9.80 11.11 6.90
N LEU A 112 -8.56 10.94 6.42
CA LEU A 112 -7.37 11.40 7.12
C LEU A 112 -7.35 12.93 7.26
N GLU A 113 -7.75 13.67 6.23
CA GLU A 113 -7.83 15.13 6.30
C GLU A 113 -8.87 15.59 7.34
N GLN A 114 -10.02 14.93 7.40
CA GLN A 114 -11.05 15.22 8.40
C GLN A 114 -10.59 14.93 9.84
N GLU A 115 -9.86 13.81 10.03
CA GLU A 115 -9.41 13.36 11.35
C GLU A 115 -8.18 14.13 11.86
N LEU A 116 -7.23 14.42 10.95
CA LEU A 116 -5.90 14.98 11.29
C LEU A 116 -5.80 16.47 11.03
N GLY A 117 -6.74 17.04 10.30
CA GLY A 117 -6.76 18.43 9.90
C GLY A 117 -6.04 18.72 8.59
N THR A 118 -6.46 19.77 7.90
CA THR A 118 -5.86 20.25 6.67
C THR A 118 -4.39 20.63 6.91
N GLY A 119 -3.50 20.15 6.05
CA GLY A 119 -2.06 20.39 6.17
C GLY A 119 -1.30 19.40 7.06
N ALA A 120 -1.98 18.34 7.55
CA ALA A 120 -1.32 17.26 8.25
C ALA A 120 -0.29 16.54 7.35
N THR A 121 0.90 16.26 7.89
CA THR A 121 1.92 15.50 7.16
C THR A 121 1.63 14.01 7.26
N VAL A 122 1.42 13.36 6.11
CA VAL A 122 1.30 11.91 5.98
C VAL A 122 2.53 11.38 5.24
N VAL A 123 3.17 10.36 5.81
CA VAL A 123 4.33 9.69 5.21
C VAL A 123 3.88 8.36 4.61
N VAL A 124 4.30 8.08 3.39
CA VAL A 124 4.13 6.78 2.74
C VAL A 124 5.50 6.11 2.57
N ILE A 125 5.63 4.83 2.91
CA ILE A 125 6.88 4.10 2.75
C ILE A 125 6.84 3.34 1.43
N LEU A 126 7.73 3.73 0.50
CA LEU A 126 7.97 3.01 -0.75
C LEU A 126 9.14 2.02 -0.51
N HIS A 127 8.83 0.74 -0.35
CA HIS A 127 9.78 -0.26 0.13
C HIS A 127 10.83 -0.64 -0.91
N ASP A 128 10.48 -0.60 -2.20
CA ASP A 128 11.36 -0.93 -3.31
C ASP A 128 11.00 -0.09 -4.55
N SER A 129 11.79 -0.26 -5.61
CA SER A 129 11.67 0.51 -6.84
C SER A 129 11.16 -0.34 -8.00
N GLY A 130 10.55 0.32 -8.99
CA GLY A 130 9.87 -0.29 -10.11
C GLY A 130 10.68 -1.07 -11.14
N PRO A 131 12.01 -0.94 -11.31
CA PRO A 131 12.75 -1.72 -12.31
C PRO A 131 12.55 -3.23 -12.22
N ALA A 132 12.32 -3.77 -11.02
CA ALA A 132 12.01 -5.19 -10.83
C ALA A 132 10.59 -5.60 -11.30
N TYR A 133 9.76 -4.64 -11.67
CA TYR A 133 8.33 -4.82 -11.98
C TYR A 133 7.96 -4.37 -13.40
N LEU A 134 8.94 -4.11 -14.28
CA LEU A 134 8.71 -3.67 -15.65
C LEU A 134 7.95 -4.70 -16.48
N GLU A 135 8.15 -6.00 -16.19
CA GLU A 135 7.48 -7.12 -16.86
C GLU A 135 6.18 -7.56 -16.15
N THR A 136 5.70 -6.82 -15.16
CA THR A 136 4.48 -7.12 -14.39
C THR A 136 3.62 -5.88 -14.17
N VAL A 137 3.86 -5.11 -13.10
CA VAL A 137 3.07 -3.91 -12.74
C VAL A 137 3.02 -2.89 -13.90
N TYR A 138 4.08 -2.78 -14.70
CA TYR A 138 4.22 -1.81 -15.77
C TYR A 138 4.05 -2.40 -17.18
N ASP A 139 3.72 -3.69 -17.29
CA ASP A 139 3.42 -4.38 -18.54
C ASP A 139 1.91 -4.57 -18.72
N ASP A 140 1.35 -4.02 -19.80
CA ASP A 140 -0.09 -4.05 -20.05
C ASP A 140 -0.59 -5.47 -20.34
N ALA A 141 0.18 -6.27 -21.08
CA ALA A 141 -0.19 -7.64 -21.41
C ALA A 141 -0.23 -8.51 -20.13
N TRP A 142 0.77 -8.35 -19.25
CA TRP A 142 0.77 -9.05 -17.98
C TRP A 142 -0.43 -8.68 -17.11
N VAL A 143 -0.78 -7.38 -17.05
CA VAL A 143 -1.91 -6.87 -16.25
C VAL A 143 -3.23 -7.42 -16.79
N GLU A 144 -3.44 -7.42 -18.12
CA GLU A 144 -4.62 -7.99 -18.75
C GLU A 144 -4.73 -9.49 -18.49
N ASP A 145 -3.64 -10.24 -18.70
CA ASP A 145 -3.61 -11.70 -18.55
C ASP A 145 -3.81 -12.17 -17.11
N ASN A 146 -3.22 -11.49 -16.14
CA ASN A 146 -3.19 -11.94 -14.75
C ASN A 146 -4.22 -11.26 -13.85
N LEU A 147 -4.52 -9.98 -14.08
CA LEU A 147 -5.47 -9.22 -13.26
C LEU A 147 -6.81 -9.00 -13.96
N LYS A 148 -6.94 -9.43 -15.21
CA LYS A 148 -8.17 -9.28 -16.03
C LYS A 148 -8.62 -7.83 -16.18
N MET A 149 -7.69 -6.90 -16.15
CA MET A 149 -7.93 -5.49 -16.28
C MET A 149 -7.50 -5.03 -17.69
N ASP A 150 -8.45 -4.55 -18.47
CA ASP A 150 -8.20 -3.99 -19.79
C ASP A 150 -7.24 -2.80 -19.73
N PRO A 151 -6.23 -2.71 -20.65
CA PRO A 151 -5.25 -1.62 -20.64
C PRO A 151 -5.85 -0.22 -20.72
N ALA A 152 -6.91 -0.04 -21.51
CA ALA A 152 -7.57 1.26 -21.64
C ALA A 152 -8.33 1.63 -20.36
N GLU A 153 -8.92 0.65 -19.68
CA GLU A 153 -9.52 0.84 -18.35
C GLU A 153 -8.46 1.20 -17.30
N CYS A 154 -7.34 0.48 -17.30
CA CYS A 154 -6.20 0.79 -16.42
C CYS A 154 -5.74 2.23 -16.61
N GLU A 155 -5.50 2.65 -17.86
CA GLU A 155 -5.04 4.01 -18.18
C GLU A 155 -6.06 5.08 -17.75
N ARG A 156 -7.36 4.87 -17.97
CA ARG A 156 -8.41 5.80 -17.50
C ARG A 156 -8.36 5.96 -15.98
N ARG A 157 -8.25 4.86 -15.24
CA ARG A 157 -8.19 4.88 -13.77
C ARG A 157 -6.92 5.56 -13.26
N VAL A 158 -5.78 5.33 -13.91
CA VAL A 158 -4.52 6.03 -13.62
C VAL A 158 -4.66 7.54 -13.83
N GLN A 159 -5.31 7.97 -14.93
CA GLN A 159 -5.54 9.40 -15.20
C GLN A 159 -6.43 10.05 -14.14
N GLN A 160 -7.50 9.39 -13.73
CA GLN A 160 -8.41 9.90 -12.68
C GLN A 160 -7.71 10.07 -11.33
N TRP A 161 -6.69 9.25 -11.07
CA TRP A 161 -5.93 9.27 -9.82
C TRP A 161 -4.84 10.34 -9.77
N ALA A 162 -4.29 10.72 -10.92
CA ALA A 162 -3.19 11.67 -11.03
C ALA A 162 -3.65 13.15 -11.03
N HIS A 163 -4.94 13.41 -10.86
CA HIS A 163 -5.56 14.73 -10.76
C HIS A 163 -6.27 14.92 -9.42
#